data_70f6419b1cd747371f21383a4986ee76
#
_entry.id   70f6419b1cd747371f21383a4986ee76
#
_cell.length_a   1.000
_cell.length_b   1.000
_cell.length_c   1.000
_cell.angle_alpha   90.00
_cell.angle_beta   90.00
_cell.angle_gamma   90.00
#
_symmetry.space_group_name_H-M   'P 1'
#
loop_
_entity.id
_entity.type
_entity.pdbx_description
1 polymer ?
#
loop_
_entity_poly.entity_id
_entity_poly.type
_entity_poly.pdbx_seq_one_letter_code
_entity_poly.pdbx_strand_id
1 'polypeptide(L)'
;VVTEDSNSGYQFWCKAFKNSNVISSNGNGNIVKTVNNLNSGDTLVIADGAAFGSLIECCMSSFMTQPDNRISLWLPESFEYIILKSGIIKSKKLTEIFDKIPDYVECEKYESWERFFTELLVSLTANGVEEYSKTKLNSFYLQDGIVEKIIEQLPEEIDLER
;
A
#
# COMPACT_ATOMS: atom_id res chain seq x y z
N VAL A 1 2.53 -10.84 7.03
CA VAL A 1 2.09 -9.51 6.58
C VAL A 1 0.58 -9.49 6.46
N VAL A 2 -0.08 -8.45 6.96
CA VAL A 2 -1.52 -8.22 6.80
C VAL A 2 -1.70 -7.02 5.89
N THR A 3 -2.49 -7.17 4.83
CA THR A 3 -2.82 -6.07 3.91
C THR A 3 -4.29 -5.70 4.00
N GLU A 4 -4.61 -4.44 3.84
CA GLU A 4 -5.99 -3.99 3.71
C GLU A 4 -6.63 -4.52 2.44
N ASP A 5 -5.93 -4.33 1.31
CA ASP A 5 -6.38 -4.65 -0.03
C ASP A 5 -6.48 -6.17 -0.29
N SER A 6 -7.40 -6.55 -1.14
CA SER A 6 -7.59 -7.93 -1.63
C SER A 6 -7.31 -8.08 -3.14
N ASN A 7 -6.94 -7.00 -3.81
CA ASN A 7 -6.78 -6.90 -5.26
C ASN A 7 -5.31 -6.72 -5.68
N SER A 8 -5.01 -5.65 -6.42
CA SER A 8 -3.67 -5.41 -6.99
C SER A 8 -2.60 -5.23 -5.92
N GLY A 9 -2.86 -4.48 -4.85
CA GLY A 9 -1.93 -4.35 -3.74
C GLY A 9 -1.63 -5.69 -3.08
N TYR A 10 -2.67 -6.49 -2.78
CA TYR A 10 -2.48 -7.82 -2.22
C TYR A 10 -1.63 -8.73 -3.14
N GLN A 11 -1.91 -8.73 -4.46
CA GLN A 11 -1.13 -9.50 -5.43
C GLN A 11 0.35 -9.08 -5.43
N PHE A 12 0.61 -7.77 -5.33
CA PHE A 12 1.97 -7.24 -5.23
C PHE A 12 2.65 -7.70 -3.93
N TRP A 13 1.99 -7.55 -2.79
CA TRP A 13 2.57 -7.89 -1.49
C TRP A 13 2.85 -9.38 -1.35
N CYS A 14 2.02 -10.25 -1.93
CA CYS A 14 2.31 -11.68 -2.03
C CYS A 14 3.61 -11.97 -2.79
N LYS A 15 3.92 -11.21 -3.84
CA LYS A 15 5.17 -11.34 -4.59
C LYS A 15 6.35 -10.74 -3.83
N ALA A 16 6.14 -9.58 -3.20
CA ALA A 16 7.17 -8.84 -2.47
C ALA A 16 7.65 -9.61 -1.23
N PHE A 17 6.72 -10.21 -0.50
CA PHE A 17 6.97 -10.96 0.74
C PHE A 17 6.83 -12.47 0.56
N LYS A 18 7.44 -13.00 -0.48
CA LYS A 18 7.34 -14.43 -0.87
C LYS A 18 7.74 -15.42 0.22
N ASN A 19 8.56 -15.00 1.19
CA ASN A 19 9.01 -15.82 2.33
C ASN A 19 8.14 -15.64 3.57
N SER A 20 7.12 -14.78 3.51
CA SER A 20 6.22 -14.48 4.62
C SER A 20 4.79 -14.93 4.30
N ASN A 21 3.99 -15.15 5.34
CA ASN A 21 2.57 -15.36 5.17
C ASN A 21 1.86 -14.01 4.93
N VAL A 22 1.32 -13.79 3.74
CA VAL A 22 0.58 -12.56 3.39
C VAL A 22 -0.92 -12.83 3.42
N ILE A 23 -1.65 -12.07 4.22
CA ILE A 23 -3.09 -12.24 4.44
C ILE A 23 -3.80 -10.94 4.11
N SER A 24 -4.84 -10.99 3.29
CA SER A 24 -5.74 -9.86 3.09
C SER A 24 -6.78 -9.79 4.22
N SER A 25 -6.98 -8.60 4.78
CA SER A 25 -8.09 -8.34 5.70
C SER A 25 -9.42 -8.10 4.97
N ASN A 26 -9.40 -7.92 3.64
CA ASN A 26 -10.58 -7.55 2.84
C ASN A 26 -11.24 -6.26 3.34
N GLY A 27 -10.44 -5.22 3.49
CA GLY A 27 -10.84 -3.89 3.90
C GLY A 27 -10.36 -3.49 5.30
N ASN A 28 -10.23 -2.18 5.51
CA ASN A 28 -9.66 -1.58 6.70
C ASN A 28 -10.41 -1.94 8.00
N GLY A 29 -11.74 -2.05 7.96
CA GLY A 29 -12.57 -2.41 9.11
C GLY A 29 -12.31 -3.82 9.67
N ASN A 30 -11.65 -4.68 8.92
CA ASN A 30 -11.35 -6.06 9.34
C ASN A 30 -9.91 -6.25 9.87
N ILE A 31 -9.05 -5.24 9.77
CA ILE A 31 -7.63 -5.35 10.12
C ILE A 31 -7.44 -5.85 11.55
N VAL A 32 -8.09 -5.20 12.53
CA VAL A 32 -7.98 -5.58 13.94
C VAL A 32 -8.39 -7.04 14.15
N LYS A 33 -9.52 -7.46 13.56
CA LYS A 33 -10.00 -8.84 13.65
C LYS A 33 -9.01 -9.83 13.03
N THR A 34 -8.44 -9.47 11.88
CA THR A 34 -7.46 -10.32 11.18
C THR A 34 -6.21 -10.48 12.03
N VAL A 35 -5.64 -9.38 12.54
CA VAL A 35 -4.45 -9.41 13.38
C VAL A 35 -4.69 -10.20 14.68
N ASN A 36 -5.84 -10.02 15.34
CA ASN A 36 -6.19 -10.73 16.57
C ASN A 36 -6.34 -12.26 16.39
N ASN A 37 -6.54 -12.71 15.16
CA ASN A 37 -6.63 -14.14 14.84
C ASN A 37 -5.27 -14.75 14.43
N LEU A 38 -4.20 -13.95 14.38
CA LEU A 38 -2.87 -14.46 14.09
C LEU A 38 -2.26 -15.08 15.37
N ASN A 39 -1.42 -16.09 15.16
CA ASN A 39 -0.57 -16.59 16.22
C ASN A 39 0.52 -15.57 16.56
N SER A 40 1.18 -15.76 17.70
CA SER A 40 2.31 -14.91 18.14
C SER A 40 3.38 -14.77 17.04
N GLY A 41 3.96 -13.57 16.91
CA GLY A 41 5.06 -13.31 15.98
C GLY A 41 5.08 -11.85 15.48
N ASP A 42 6.08 -11.55 14.67
CA ASP A 42 6.23 -10.24 14.05
C ASP A 42 5.21 -10.08 12.92
N THR A 43 4.41 -9.03 12.99
CA THR A 43 3.36 -8.75 12.01
C THR A 43 3.52 -7.34 11.45
N LEU A 44 3.66 -7.22 10.14
CA LEU A 44 3.54 -5.95 9.42
C LEU A 44 2.12 -5.79 8.90
N VAL A 45 1.47 -4.69 9.26
CA VAL A 45 0.17 -4.28 8.73
C VAL A 45 0.38 -3.16 7.71
N ILE A 46 -0.14 -3.34 6.50
CA ILE A 46 -0.07 -2.35 5.40
C ILE A 46 -1.50 -1.95 5.03
N ALA A 47 -1.81 -0.66 5.13
CA ALA A 47 -3.13 -0.14 4.79
C ALA A 47 -3.03 1.26 4.17
N ASP A 48 -4.08 1.69 3.46
CA ASP A 48 -4.14 2.99 2.81
C ASP A 48 -4.34 4.11 3.86
N GLY A 49 -3.29 4.88 4.12
CA GLY A 49 -3.25 5.93 5.15
C GLY A 49 -4.32 7.01 4.95
N ALA A 50 -4.61 7.35 3.70
CA ALA A 50 -5.65 8.33 3.36
C ALA A 50 -7.05 7.97 3.89
N ALA A 51 -7.34 6.68 4.09
CA ALA A 51 -8.65 6.19 4.57
C ALA A 51 -8.60 5.69 6.03
N PHE A 52 -7.42 5.66 6.65
CA PHE A 52 -7.20 4.94 7.91
C PHE A 52 -7.39 5.80 9.17
N GLY A 53 -7.42 7.12 9.05
CA GLY A 53 -7.38 8.06 10.19
C GLY A 53 -8.35 7.75 11.33
N SER A 54 -9.61 7.43 11.01
CA SER A 54 -10.65 7.11 12.00
C SER A 54 -10.45 5.76 12.73
N LEU A 55 -9.59 4.90 12.22
CA LEU A 55 -9.35 3.56 12.75
C LEU A 55 -8.05 3.46 13.58
N ILE A 56 -7.19 4.48 13.52
CA ILE A 56 -5.85 4.40 14.09
C ILE A 56 -5.88 4.15 15.60
N GLU A 57 -6.75 4.84 16.32
CA GLU A 57 -6.89 4.69 17.78
C GLU A 57 -7.36 3.29 18.15
N CYS A 58 -8.36 2.77 17.46
CA CYS A 58 -8.87 1.42 17.68
C CYS A 58 -7.80 0.35 17.41
N CYS A 59 -7.07 0.49 16.29
CA CYS A 59 -6.00 -0.44 15.94
C CYS A 59 -4.87 -0.40 16.96
N MET A 60 -4.37 0.78 17.32
CA MET A 60 -3.28 0.93 18.29
C MET A 60 -3.68 0.39 19.65
N SER A 61 -4.87 0.71 20.14
CA SER A 61 -5.38 0.18 21.41
C SER A 61 -5.44 -1.35 21.42
N SER A 62 -5.92 -1.96 20.33
CA SER A 62 -5.96 -3.42 20.19
C SER A 62 -4.56 -4.03 20.13
N PHE A 63 -3.65 -3.45 19.36
CA PHE A 63 -2.30 -3.99 19.17
C PHE A 63 -1.48 -3.94 20.46
N MET A 64 -1.63 -2.88 21.26
CA MET A 64 -0.95 -2.74 22.56
C MET A 64 -1.41 -3.79 23.60
N THR A 65 -2.54 -4.45 23.40
CA THR A 65 -3.00 -5.52 24.29
C THR A 65 -2.41 -6.90 23.97
N GLN A 66 -1.54 -7.00 22.96
CA GLN A 66 -0.92 -8.24 22.50
C GLN A 66 0.59 -8.25 22.80
N PRO A 67 1.00 -8.53 24.04
CA PRO A 67 2.40 -8.38 24.45
C PRO A 67 3.36 -9.36 23.74
N ASP A 68 2.85 -10.47 23.24
CA ASP A 68 3.64 -11.50 22.56
C ASP A 68 3.77 -11.24 21.03
N ASN A 69 3.14 -10.18 20.53
CA ASN A 69 3.14 -9.79 19.12
C ASN A 69 3.82 -8.45 18.92
N ARG A 70 4.86 -8.41 18.10
CA ARG A 70 5.43 -7.18 17.60
C ARG A 70 4.69 -6.78 16.33
N ILE A 71 3.81 -5.78 16.43
CA ILE A 71 2.99 -5.32 15.31
C ILE A 71 3.52 -3.96 14.84
N SER A 72 3.94 -3.91 13.58
CA SER A 72 4.32 -2.68 12.88
C SER A 72 3.18 -2.28 11.94
N LEU A 73 2.79 -1.01 12.00
CA LEU A 73 1.76 -0.43 11.15
C LEU A 73 2.40 0.55 10.17
N TRP A 74 2.25 0.30 8.87
CA TRP A 74 2.67 1.19 7.81
C TRP A 74 1.47 1.67 7.00
N LEU A 75 1.31 2.99 6.94
CA LEU A 75 0.16 3.67 6.34
C LEU A 75 0.63 4.64 5.24
N PRO A 76 1.07 4.14 4.08
CA PRO A 76 1.29 4.99 2.91
C PRO A 76 -0.04 5.59 2.45
N GLU A 77 -0.01 6.67 1.69
CA GLU A 77 -1.22 7.32 1.17
C GLU A 77 -2.13 6.33 0.41
N SER A 78 -1.55 5.52 -0.47
CA SER A 78 -2.17 4.37 -1.13
C SER A 78 -1.12 3.49 -1.78
N PHE A 79 -1.50 2.30 -2.25
CA PHE A 79 -0.60 1.44 -3.03
C PHE A 79 -0.16 2.12 -4.33
N GLU A 80 -1.07 2.81 -5.03
CA GLU A 80 -0.76 3.53 -6.27
C GLU A 80 0.22 4.69 -6.03
N TYR A 81 0.10 5.38 -4.89
CA TYR A 81 1.07 6.40 -4.49
C TYR A 81 2.48 5.83 -4.39
N ILE A 82 2.65 4.66 -3.79
CA ILE A 82 3.94 3.99 -3.67
C ILE A 82 4.52 3.67 -5.05
N ILE A 83 3.72 3.14 -5.96
CA ILE A 83 4.12 2.85 -7.35
C ILE A 83 4.61 4.12 -8.03
N LEU A 84 3.86 5.21 -7.95
CA LEU A 84 4.21 6.48 -8.58
C LEU A 84 5.49 7.08 -7.97
N LYS A 85 5.63 7.00 -6.64
CA LYS A 85 6.79 7.50 -5.91
C LYS A 85 8.07 6.71 -6.19
N SER A 86 7.97 5.42 -6.51
CA SER A 86 9.13 4.56 -6.81
C SER A 86 9.89 4.94 -8.08
N GLY A 87 9.32 5.84 -8.91
CA GLY A 87 9.94 6.31 -10.15
C GLY A 87 9.99 5.30 -11.28
N ILE A 88 9.28 4.15 -11.16
CA ILE A 88 9.15 3.19 -12.27
C ILE A 88 8.29 3.74 -13.40
N ILE A 89 7.33 4.60 -13.10
CA ILE A 89 6.53 5.33 -14.08
C ILE A 89 7.19 6.71 -14.31
N LYS A 90 7.67 6.92 -15.53
CA LYS A 90 8.38 8.17 -15.89
C LYS A 90 7.44 9.15 -16.58
N SER A 91 7.14 10.26 -15.90
CA SER A 91 6.36 11.36 -16.48
C SER A 91 6.83 12.71 -15.89
N LYS A 92 7.02 13.72 -16.75
CA LYS A 92 7.31 15.08 -16.28
C LYS A 92 6.19 15.63 -15.38
N LYS A 93 4.95 15.26 -15.66
CA LYS A 93 3.78 15.63 -14.87
C LYS A 93 3.86 15.14 -13.42
N LEU A 94 4.51 13.98 -13.16
CA LEU A 94 4.66 13.45 -11.80
C LEU A 94 5.54 14.37 -10.93
N THR A 95 6.61 14.92 -11.46
CA THR A 95 7.47 15.84 -10.70
C THR A 95 6.68 17.07 -10.23
N GLU A 96 5.89 17.67 -11.12
CA GLU A 96 5.05 18.84 -10.76
C GLU A 96 3.99 18.49 -9.72
N ILE A 97 3.38 17.30 -9.84
CA ILE A 97 2.36 16.82 -8.89
C ILE A 97 2.98 16.56 -7.52
N PHE A 98 4.13 15.86 -7.46
CA PHE A 98 4.77 15.53 -6.19
C PHE A 98 5.31 16.76 -5.45
N ASP A 99 5.65 17.83 -6.17
CA ASP A 99 6.03 19.10 -5.55
C ASP A 99 4.85 19.83 -4.87
N LYS A 100 3.61 19.56 -5.30
CA LYS A 100 2.41 20.27 -4.85
C LYS A 100 1.17 19.37 -4.79
N ILE A 101 1.31 18.20 -4.18
CA ILE A 101 0.19 17.22 -4.11
C ILE A 101 -1.14 17.84 -3.65
N PRO A 102 -1.21 18.65 -2.57
CA PRO A 102 -2.47 19.22 -2.13
C PRO A 102 -3.20 20.03 -3.21
N ASP A 103 -2.45 20.77 -4.04
CA ASP A 103 -3.05 21.59 -5.11
C ASP A 103 -3.81 20.76 -6.15
N TYR A 104 -3.47 19.47 -6.28
CA TYR A 104 -4.08 18.55 -7.24
C TYR A 104 -5.17 17.68 -6.63
N VAL A 105 -5.06 17.33 -5.36
CA VAL A 105 -5.96 16.39 -4.68
C VAL A 105 -7.10 17.07 -3.96
N GLU A 106 -6.82 18.18 -3.29
CA GLU A 106 -7.83 18.92 -2.49
C GLU A 106 -8.74 19.75 -3.39
N CYS A 107 -9.57 19.08 -4.16
CA CYS A 107 -10.51 19.69 -5.09
C CYS A 107 -11.83 18.89 -5.13
N GLU A 108 -12.89 19.50 -5.64
CA GLU A 108 -14.23 18.88 -5.73
C GLU A 108 -14.27 17.60 -6.60
N LYS A 109 -13.26 17.40 -7.44
CA LYS A 109 -13.20 16.25 -8.36
C LYS A 109 -12.90 14.93 -7.64
N TYR A 110 -12.09 14.98 -6.57
CA TYR A 110 -11.60 13.78 -5.91
C TYR A 110 -12.16 13.67 -4.48
N GLU A 111 -12.73 12.52 -4.18
CA GLU A 111 -13.28 12.21 -2.86
C GLU A 111 -12.20 11.81 -1.86
N SER A 112 -11.03 11.34 -2.35
CA SER A 112 -9.91 10.92 -1.52
C SER A 112 -8.58 10.98 -2.30
N TRP A 113 -7.49 11.03 -1.56
CA TRP A 113 -6.13 10.92 -2.10
C TRP A 113 -5.92 9.58 -2.83
N GLU A 114 -6.43 8.48 -2.28
CA GLU A 114 -6.39 7.17 -2.91
C GLU A 114 -7.01 7.22 -4.33
N ARG A 115 -8.20 7.80 -4.46
CA ARG A 115 -8.87 7.91 -5.77
C ARG A 115 -8.07 8.73 -6.75
N PHE A 116 -7.48 9.85 -6.30
CA PHE A 116 -6.61 10.66 -7.15
C PHE A 116 -5.43 9.85 -7.69
N PHE A 117 -4.67 9.16 -6.83
CA PHE A 117 -3.51 8.40 -7.25
C PHE A 117 -3.88 7.21 -8.12
N THR A 118 -5.02 6.56 -7.86
CA THR A 118 -5.55 5.50 -8.74
C THR A 118 -5.83 6.03 -10.14
N GLU A 119 -6.59 7.12 -10.27
CA GLU A 119 -6.91 7.70 -11.57
C GLU A 119 -5.65 8.21 -12.31
N LEU A 120 -4.72 8.80 -11.56
CA LEU A 120 -3.44 9.28 -12.09
C LEU A 120 -2.61 8.11 -12.66
N LEU A 121 -2.41 7.04 -11.89
CA LEU A 121 -1.64 5.87 -12.32
C LEU A 121 -2.28 5.20 -13.53
N VAL A 122 -3.61 4.97 -13.51
CA VAL A 122 -4.35 4.43 -14.66
C VAL A 122 -4.15 5.29 -15.90
N SER A 123 -4.27 6.62 -15.77
CA SER A 123 -4.13 7.54 -16.91
C SER A 123 -2.72 7.58 -17.49
N LEU A 124 -1.70 7.48 -16.65
CA LEU A 124 -0.30 7.54 -17.06
C LEU A 124 0.19 6.25 -17.72
N THR A 125 -0.44 5.12 -17.40
CA THR A 125 -0.03 3.80 -17.86
C THR A 125 -0.95 3.21 -18.94
N ALA A 126 -2.01 3.93 -19.30
CA ALA A 126 -2.99 3.49 -20.31
C ALA A 126 -2.31 3.08 -21.63
N ASN A 127 -2.65 1.88 -22.12
CA ASN A 127 -2.12 1.27 -23.33
C ASN A 127 -0.60 1.01 -23.32
N GLY A 128 0.07 1.14 -22.18
CA GLY A 128 1.48 0.80 -22.00
C GLY A 128 1.67 -0.66 -21.57
N VAL A 129 2.93 -1.11 -21.57
CA VAL A 129 3.30 -2.43 -21.03
C VAL A 129 3.09 -2.49 -19.53
N GLU A 130 3.13 -1.34 -18.87
CA GLU A 130 2.90 -1.09 -17.45
C GLU A 130 1.45 -0.74 -17.12
N GLU A 131 0.48 -1.01 -18.01
CA GLU A 131 -0.91 -0.68 -17.80
C GLU A 131 -1.41 -1.17 -16.43
N TYR A 132 -1.92 -0.24 -15.63
CA TYR A 132 -2.39 -0.50 -14.28
C TYR A 132 -3.89 -0.72 -14.22
N SER A 133 -4.30 -1.71 -13.45
CA SER A 133 -5.70 -1.95 -13.07
C SER A 133 -5.80 -2.25 -11.59
N LYS A 134 -6.73 -1.62 -10.89
CA LYS A 134 -6.93 -1.84 -9.45
C LYS A 134 -7.39 -3.26 -9.11
N THR A 135 -8.06 -3.94 -10.03
CA THR A 135 -8.63 -5.27 -9.81
C THR A 135 -7.67 -6.42 -10.10
N LYS A 136 -6.76 -6.23 -11.06
CA LYS A 136 -5.81 -7.25 -11.48
C LYS A 136 -4.48 -6.61 -11.84
N LEU A 137 -3.46 -6.94 -11.08
CA LEU A 137 -2.13 -6.40 -11.29
C LEU A 137 -1.49 -6.97 -12.56
N ASN A 138 -0.95 -6.08 -13.39
CA ASN A 138 -0.19 -6.47 -14.58
C ASN A 138 1.13 -7.14 -14.15
N SER A 139 1.55 -8.17 -14.89
CA SER A 139 2.79 -8.91 -14.65
C SER A 139 4.06 -8.03 -14.67
N PHE A 140 4.00 -6.85 -15.30
CA PHE A 140 5.07 -5.86 -15.25
C PHE A 140 5.46 -5.52 -13.80
N TYR A 141 4.47 -5.29 -12.93
CA TYR A 141 4.68 -4.93 -11.51
C TYR A 141 5.20 -6.10 -10.66
N LEU A 142 5.16 -7.32 -11.19
CA LEU A 142 5.63 -8.53 -10.50
C LEU A 142 7.05 -8.96 -10.90
N GLN A 143 7.72 -8.20 -11.78
CA GLN A 143 9.12 -8.41 -12.14
C GLN A 143 10.03 -8.04 -10.97
N ASP A 144 11.03 -8.87 -10.68
CA ASP A 144 11.87 -8.71 -9.47
C ASP A 144 12.49 -7.31 -9.36
N GLY A 145 13.10 -6.78 -10.43
CA GLY A 145 13.67 -5.43 -10.41
C GLY A 145 12.65 -4.28 -10.28
N ILE A 146 11.37 -4.51 -10.60
CA ILE A 146 10.27 -3.57 -10.38
C ILE A 146 9.80 -3.66 -8.92
N VAL A 147 9.64 -4.88 -8.43
CA VAL A 147 9.28 -5.14 -7.02
C VAL A 147 10.30 -4.50 -6.09
N GLU A 148 11.59 -4.68 -6.33
CA GLU A 148 12.67 -4.08 -5.54
C GLU A 148 12.54 -2.55 -5.44
N LYS A 149 12.35 -1.85 -6.57
CA LYS A 149 12.17 -0.40 -6.58
C LYS A 149 10.94 0.10 -5.81
N ILE A 150 9.86 -0.66 -5.86
CA ILE A 150 8.64 -0.33 -5.10
C ILE A 150 8.87 -0.56 -3.60
N ILE A 151 9.55 -1.64 -3.23
CA ILE A 151 9.88 -1.96 -1.83
C ILE A 151 10.85 -0.94 -1.22
N GLU A 152 11.72 -0.32 -2.01
CA GLU A 152 12.60 0.77 -1.55
C GLU A 152 11.83 1.96 -0.95
N GLN A 153 10.51 2.03 -1.16
CA GLN A 153 9.66 3.06 -0.56
C GLN A 153 9.18 2.69 0.87
N LEU A 154 9.45 1.47 1.34
CA LEU A 154 9.18 1.11 2.73
C LEU A 154 10.13 1.89 3.67
N PRO A 155 9.64 2.28 4.86
CA PRO A 155 10.50 2.82 5.90
C PRO A 155 11.63 1.87 6.28
N GLU A 156 12.83 2.41 6.55
CA GLU A 156 14.03 1.63 6.91
C GLU A 156 13.83 0.81 8.19
N GLU A 157 12.96 1.28 9.09
CA GLU A 157 12.63 0.62 10.36
C GLU A 157 11.82 -0.66 10.18
N ILE A 158 11.25 -0.89 9.01
CA ILE A 158 10.57 -2.13 8.66
C ILE A 158 11.63 -3.13 8.22
N ASP A 159 12.23 -3.80 9.22
CA ASP A 159 13.15 -4.90 8.98
C ASP A 159 12.37 -6.14 8.52
N LEU A 160 12.42 -6.35 7.23
CA LEU A 160 11.83 -7.52 6.60
C LEU A 160 12.97 -8.47 6.27
N GLU A 161 12.98 -9.62 6.89
CA GLU A 161 13.80 -10.74 6.39
C GLU A 161 13.38 -11.02 4.94
N ARG A 162 14.13 -10.46 4.01
CA ARG A 162 13.91 -10.54 2.57
C ARG A 162 14.34 -11.88 1.98
#